data_4e09783f81062393b9dda875f8bd460f
#
_entry.id   4e09783f81062393b9dda875f8bd460f
#
_cell.length_a   1.000
_cell.length_b   1.000
_cell.length_c   1.000
_cell.angle_alpha   90.00
_cell.angle_beta   90.00
_cell.angle_gamma   90.00
#
_symmetry.space_group_name_H-M   'P 1'
#
loop_
_entity.id
_entity.type
_entity.pdbx_description
1 polymer ?
#
loop_
_entity_poly.entity_id
_entity_poly.type
_entity_poly.pdbx_seq_one_letter_code
_entity_poly.pdbx_strand_id
1 'polypeptide(L)'
;MNVTIQDGFSHGYIFMSPYQASASGPYIYDKFGNLVWDGYGLIGAANTHNFHVCPYQGSDHLCMIVANQEKGYAFGVGIIVDSDYRIVASVQSGDNTTPVDMHEFWLTEGGETALITSYNIIPVDLSYPPYNVMDQQGWLTQGVFQEIDIATGRVLFEWFSSNHVDIRDTRIMPHTTDVGGDGWTPRTPFDYL
;
A
#
# COMPACT_ATOMS: atom_id res chain seq x y z
N MET A 1 -7.51 4.01 25.20
CA MET A 1 -8.52 3.24 24.44
C MET A 1 -9.45 2.56 25.45
N ASN A 2 -10.78 2.68 25.30
CA ASN A 2 -11.71 1.92 26.14
C ASN A 2 -11.96 0.57 25.46
N VAL A 3 -11.52 -0.51 26.08
CA VAL A 3 -11.71 -1.87 25.60
C VAL A 3 -12.80 -2.56 26.38
N THR A 4 -13.84 -3.01 25.71
CA THR A 4 -14.88 -3.86 26.32
C THR A 4 -14.48 -5.32 26.04
N ILE A 5 -14.16 -6.04 27.09
CA ILE A 5 -13.73 -7.45 27.03
C ILE A 5 -14.96 -8.33 27.24
N GLN A 6 -15.19 -9.28 26.36
CA GLN A 6 -16.19 -10.34 26.51
C GLN A 6 -15.47 -11.69 26.64
N ASP A 7 -16.05 -12.65 27.33
CA ASP A 7 -15.51 -14.00 27.44
C ASP A 7 -15.51 -14.73 26.10
N GLY A 8 -14.53 -15.61 25.86
CA GLY A 8 -14.47 -16.47 24.68
C GLY A 8 -13.52 -16.04 23.57
N PHE A 9 -12.46 -15.30 23.90
CA PHE A 9 -11.42 -14.90 22.93
C PHE A 9 -10.50 -16.05 22.52
N SER A 10 -10.07 -16.03 21.26
CA SER A 10 -8.89 -16.78 20.84
C SER A 10 -7.62 -16.26 21.53
N HIS A 11 -6.65 -17.14 21.74
CA HIS A 11 -5.31 -16.72 22.16
C HIS A 11 -4.61 -16.01 21.01
N GLY A 12 -3.90 -14.91 21.29
CA GLY A 12 -3.14 -14.17 20.28
C GLY A 12 -3.00 -12.68 20.61
N TYR A 13 -2.44 -11.97 19.65
CA TYR A 13 -2.23 -10.54 19.70
C TYR A 13 -3.09 -9.83 18.64
N ILE A 14 -3.37 -8.55 18.89
CA ILE A 14 -4.11 -7.68 17.98
C ILE A 14 -3.11 -6.72 17.34
N PHE A 15 -3.01 -6.77 16.02
CA PHE A 15 -2.19 -5.89 15.22
C PHE A 15 -3.05 -4.73 14.71
N MET A 16 -2.62 -3.51 14.92
CA MET A 16 -3.35 -2.31 14.51
C MET A 16 -2.39 -1.29 13.91
N SER A 17 -2.86 -0.61 12.86
CA SER A 17 -2.15 0.51 12.22
C SER A 17 -3.12 1.68 12.02
N PRO A 18 -3.47 2.43 13.07
CA PRO A 18 -4.24 3.65 12.89
C PRO A 18 -3.42 4.65 12.06
N TYR A 19 -4.05 5.19 11.03
CA TYR A 19 -3.47 6.20 10.16
C TYR A 19 -4.28 7.49 10.21
N GLN A 20 -3.67 8.62 9.84
CA GLN A 20 -4.28 9.95 9.95
C GLN A 20 -4.84 10.26 11.36
N ALA A 21 -4.22 9.66 12.37
CA ALA A 21 -4.58 9.83 13.78
C ALA A 21 -3.55 10.71 14.49
N SER A 22 -3.90 11.19 15.67
CA SER A 22 -2.96 11.96 16.52
C SER A 22 -1.73 11.15 16.95
N ALA A 23 -1.83 9.81 16.90
CA ALA A 23 -0.75 8.86 17.15
C ALA A 23 -0.84 7.76 16.10
N SER A 24 -0.45 8.09 14.86
CA SER A 24 -0.33 7.11 13.78
C SER A 24 0.86 6.18 14.01
N GLY A 25 0.75 4.94 13.56
CA GLY A 25 1.82 3.95 13.63
C GLY A 25 1.34 2.53 13.88
N PRO A 26 2.25 1.54 13.90
CA PRO A 26 1.91 0.17 14.18
C PRO A 26 1.89 -0.09 15.69
N TYR A 27 0.89 -0.84 16.14
CA TYR A 27 0.69 -1.21 17.53
C TYR A 27 0.35 -2.69 17.67
N ILE A 28 0.89 -3.33 18.71
CA ILE A 28 0.54 -4.68 19.11
C ILE A 28 -0.08 -4.62 20.50
N TYR A 29 -1.28 -5.19 20.62
CA TYR A 29 -2.00 -5.31 21.89
C TYR A 29 -2.19 -6.78 22.25
N ASP A 30 -2.22 -7.09 23.53
CA ASP A 30 -2.70 -8.38 24.00
C ASP A 30 -4.24 -8.47 23.89
N LYS A 31 -4.77 -9.66 24.14
CA LYS A 31 -6.22 -9.90 24.12
C LYS A 31 -7.01 -9.10 25.18
N PHE A 32 -6.36 -8.54 26.17
CA PHE A 32 -6.96 -7.71 27.21
C PHE A 32 -6.89 -6.22 26.87
N GLY A 33 -6.28 -5.86 25.75
CA GLY A 33 -6.12 -4.48 25.30
C GLY A 33 -4.93 -3.77 25.94
N ASN A 34 -4.02 -4.48 26.58
CA ASN A 34 -2.78 -3.88 27.06
C ASN A 34 -1.82 -3.71 25.87
N LEU A 35 -1.16 -2.56 25.81
CA LEU A 35 -0.14 -2.30 24.81
C LEU A 35 1.07 -3.20 25.08
N VAL A 36 1.44 -3.99 24.08
CA VAL A 36 2.61 -4.88 24.10
C VAL A 36 3.80 -4.21 23.42
N TRP A 37 3.54 -3.55 22.29
CA TRP A 37 4.58 -2.87 21.51
C TRP A 37 3.96 -1.75 20.67
N ASP A 38 4.74 -0.71 20.45
CA ASP A 38 4.49 0.34 19.46
C ASP A 38 5.73 0.59 18.61
N GLY A 39 5.51 0.97 17.37
CA GLY A 39 6.58 1.22 16.41
C GLY A 39 7.15 2.63 16.46
N TYR A 40 6.75 3.49 17.39
CA TYR A 40 7.18 4.88 17.42
C TYR A 40 8.70 5.04 17.49
N GLY A 41 9.35 4.21 18.29
CA GLY A 41 10.82 4.20 18.40
C GLY A 41 11.53 3.74 17.12
N LEU A 42 10.84 3.04 16.23
CA LEU A 42 11.40 2.50 14.98
C LEU A 42 11.23 3.47 13.80
N ILE A 43 10.02 4.01 13.63
CA ILE A 43 9.62 4.78 12.43
C ILE A 43 9.06 6.17 12.76
N GLY A 44 9.01 6.55 14.04
CA GLY A 44 8.37 7.79 14.47
C GLY A 44 6.84 7.75 14.30
N ALA A 45 6.22 8.93 14.25
CA ALA A 45 4.78 9.08 14.01
C ALA A 45 4.46 8.99 12.51
N ALA A 46 4.67 7.83 11.90
CA ALA A 46 4.42 7.59 10.49
C ALA A 46 3.12 6.82 10.28
N ASN A 47 2.42 7.07 9.18
CA ASN A 47 1.34 6.21 8.77
C ASN A 47 1.90 4.86 8.32
N THR A 48 1.27 3.80 8.81
CA THR A 48 1.60 2.43 8.44
C THR A 48 0.36 1.70 7.98
N HIS A 49 0.56 0.79 7.04
CA HIS A 49 -0.50 0.00 6.43
C HIS A 49 -0.05 -1.44 6.29
N ASN A 50 -0.97 -2.35 6.09
CA ASN A 50 -0.69 -3.77 5.89
C ASN A 50 0.24 -4.36 6.95
N PHE A 51 -0.01 -4.03 8.24
CA PHE A 51 0.82 -4.47 9.36
C PHE A 51 0.45 -5.89 9.80
N HIS A 52 1.36 -6.85 9.64
CA HIS A 52 1.13 -8.25 9.93
C HIS A 52 2.42 -9.01 10.24
N VAL A 53 2.28 -10.25 10.71
CA VAL A 53 3.40 -11.19 10.82
C VAL A 53 3.66 -11.82 9.46
N CYS A 54 4.92 -11.87 9.05
CA CYS A 54 5.34 -12.45 7.78
C CYS A 54 6.53 -13.41 7.97
N PRO A 55 6.60 -14.51 7.19
CA PRO A 55 7.76 -15.39 7.20
C PRO A 55 8.90 -14.77 6.37
N TYR A 56 10.06 -14.58 6.97
CA TYR A 56 11.26 -14.10 6.28
C TYR A 56 12.49 -14.86 6.79
N GLN A 57 13.30 -15.40 5.86
CA GLN A 57 14.51 -16.16 6.19
C GLN A 57 14.29 -17.27 7.24
N GLY A 58 13.15 -17.95 7.17
CA GLY A 58 12.84 -19.10 8.02
C GLY A 58 12.36 -18.78 9.44
N SER A 59 12.05 -17.53 9.74
CA SER A 59 11.49 -17.08 11.03
C SER A 59 10.38 -16.03 10.84
N ASP A 60 9.58 -15.85 11.90
CA ASP A 60 8.54 -14.84 11.92
C ASP A 60 9.14 -13.44 12.07
N HIS A 61 8.68 -12.53 11.23
CA HIS A 61 9.02 -11.11 11.21
C HIS A 61 7.74 -10.28 11.22
N LEU A 62 7.88 -8.97 11.37
CA LEU A 62 6.79 -8.01 11.16
C LEU A 62 6.97 -7.36 9.80
N CYS A 63 5.92 -7.39 8.98
CA CYS A 63 5.84 -6.71 7.71
C CYS A 63 4.87 -5.53 7.80
N MET A 64 5.23 -4.40 7.19
CA MET A 64 4.35 -3.24 7.07
C MET A 64 4.79 -2.33 5.95
N ILE A 65 3.87 -1.50 5.47
CA ILE A 65 4.16 -0.39 4.57
C ILE A 65 4.23 0.89 5.40
N VAL A 66 5.31 1.63 5.30
CA VAL A 66 5.43 2.99 5.86
C VAL A 66 5.21 3.97 4.71
N ALA A 67 4.17 4.79 4.79
CA ALA A 67 3.73 5.56 3.65
C ALA A 67 3.16 6.94 3.99
N ASN A 68 3.30 7.85 3.03
CA ASN A 68 2.54 9.11 3.00
C ASN A 68 1.23 8.85 2.26
N GLN A 69 0.12 8.91 2.98
CA GLN A 69 -1.19 8.64 2.43
C GLN A 69 -1.77 9.89 1.77
N GLU A 70 -2.24 9.68 0.54
CA GLU A 70 -3.07 10.60 -0.22
C GLU A 70 -4.54 10.15 -0.20
N LYS A 71 -5.36 10.64 -1.10
CA LYS A 71 -6.76 10.20 -1.24
C LYS A 71 -6.82 8.83 -1.92
N GLY A 72 -7.11 7.78 -1.16
CA GLY A 72 -7.33 6.45 -1.70
C GLY A 72 -6.07 5.64 -2.05
N TYR A 73 -4.88 6.24 -1.99
CA TYR A 73 -3.59 5.57 -2.25
C TYR A 73 -2.48 6.16 -1.39
N ALA A 74 -1.30 5.56 -1.41
CA ALA A 74 -0.15 6.08 -0.68
C ALA A 74 1.15 5.93 -1.47
N PHE A 75 2.16 6.66 -1.01
CA PHE A 75 3.53 6.58 -1.51
C PHE A 75 4.43 6.13 -0.37
N GLY A 76 4.93 4.91 -0.45
CA GLY A 76 5.62 4.30 0.66
C GLY A 76 6.70 3.30 0.28
N VAL A 77 7.11 2.57 1.31
CA VAL A 77 8.09 1.50 1.26
C VAL A 77 7.63 0.36 2.15
N GLY A 78 7.73 -0.87 1.68
CA GLY A 78 7.59 -2.05 2.51
C GLY A 78 8.82 -2.22 3.40
N ILE A 79 8.63 -2.52 4.68
CA ILE A 79 9.72 -2.85 5.60
C ILE A 79 9.48 -4.19 6.28
N ILE A 80 10.59 -4.88 6.56
CA ILE A 80 10.62 -6.15 7.29
C ILE A 80 11.42 -5.94 8.56
N VAL A 81 10.84 -6.32 9.69
CA VAL A 81 11.37 -6.07 11.04
C VAL A 81 11.54 -7.38 11.78
N ASP A 82 12.71 -7.61 12.37
CA ASP A 82 13.04 -8.83 13.12
C ASP A 82 12.44 -8.86 14.54
N SER A 83 12.72 -9.95 15.26
CA SER A 83 12.27 -10.14 16.66
C SER A 83 12.93 -9.18 17.65
N ASP A 84 14.03 -8.54 17.30
CA ASP A 84 14.67 -7.47 18.08
C ASP A 84 14.14 -6.08 17.73
N TYR A 85 13.09 -6.02 16.90
CA TYR A 85 12.48 -4.79 16.37
C TYR A 85 13.45 -3.92 15.56
N ARG A 86 14.30 -4.55 14.73
CA ARG A 86 15.20 -3.88 13.80
C ARG A 86 14.72 -4.07 12.37
N ILE A 87 14.79 -3.03 11.56
CA ILE A 87 14.54 -3.14 10.12
C ILE A 87 15.69 -3.96 9.51
N VAL A 88 15.36 -5.12 8.95
CA VAL A 88 16.31 -6.04 8.32
C VAL A 88 16.25 -6.01 6.80
N ALA A 89 15.13 -5.56 6.23
CA ALA A 89 15.00 -5.37 4.79
C ALA A 89 13.96 -4.27 4.48
N SER A 90 14.08 -3.70 3.30
CA SER A 90 13.08 -2.80 2.73
C SER A 90 12.78 -3.17 1.28
N VAL A 91 11.54 -2.99 0.86
CA VAL A 91 11.07 -3.30 -0.49
C VAL A 91 10.49 -2.05 -1.12
N GLN A 92 10.97 -1.73 -2.30
CA GLN A 92 10.47 -0.65 -3.15
C GLN A 92 10.03 -1.25 -4.49
N SER A 93 9.33 -0.48 -5.31
CA SER A 93 9.08 -0.87 -6.70
C SER A 93 10.39 -1.02 -7.46
N GLY A 94 10.44 -1.97 -8.38
CA GLY A 94 11.71 -2.34 -9.01
C GLY A 94 12.27 -1.32 -10.00
N ASP A 95 11.48 -0.36 -10.44
CA ASP A 95 11.91 0.75 -11.30
C ASP A 95 12.31 2.01 -10.51
N ASN A 96 12.06 2.02 -9.20
CA ASN A 96 12.22 3.18 -8.30
C ASN A 96 11.48 4.45 -8.75
N THR A 97 10.55 4.35 -9.69
CA THR A 97 9.79 5.49 -10.22
C THR A 97 8.44 5.63 -9.55
N THR A 98 7.87 4.51 -9.11
CA THR A 98 6.57 4.43 -8.46
C THR A 98 6.72 3.86 -7.05
N PRO A 99 6.45 4.64 -5.99
CA PRO A 99 6.49 4.12 -4.63
C PRO A 99 5.48 3.00 -4.39
N VAL A 100 5.75 2.14 -3.40
CA VAL A 100 4.81 1.10 -2.96
C VAL A 100 3.54 1.75 -2.43
N ASP A 101 2.40 1.26 -2.87
CA ASP A 101 1.10 1.69 -2.37
C ASP A 101 0.73 0.98 -1.07
N MET A 102 -0.26 1.52 -0.36
CA MET A 102 -0.63 1.08 0.99
C MET A 102 -1.40 -0.24 1.04
N HIS A 103 -1.91 -0.75 -0.09
CA HIS A 103 -2.90 -1.82 -0.06
C HIS A 103 -2.29 -3.20 0.09
N GLU A 104 -1.20 -3.52 -0.65
CA GLU A 104 -0.65 -4.87 -0.63
C GLU A 104 0.88 -4.89 -0.48
N PHE A 105 1.33 -5.64 0.50
CA PHE A 105 2.72 -6.01 0.72
C PHE A 105 2.76 -7.39 1.36
N TRP A 106 3.01 -8.42 0.58
CA TRP A 106 3.07 -9.80 1.03
C TRP A 106 4.36 -10.48 0.61
N LEU A 107 4.96 -11.25 1.51
CA LEU A 107 6.08 -12.10 1.17
C LEU A 107 5.56 -13.43 0.61
N THR A 108 6.22 -13.93 -0.42
CA THR A 108 5.93 -15.27 -0.94
C THR A 108 6.39 -16.35 0.02
N GLU A 109 5.97 -17.60 -0.21
CA GLU A 109 6.42 -18.74 0.57
C GLU A 109 7.95 -18.82 0.53
N GLY A 110 8.59 -18.87 1.72
CA GLY A 110 10.05 -18.80 1.87
C GLY A 110 10.59 -17.40 2.15
N GLY A 111 9.85 -16.33 1.85
CA GLY A 111 10.26 -14.95 2.14
C GLY A 111 11.37 -14.44 1.24
N GLU A 112 11.55 -15.01 0.04
CA GLU A 112 12.58 -14.59 -0.91
C GLU A 112 12.11 -13.43 -1.79
N THR A 113 10.82 -13.38 -2.08
CA THR A 113 10.20 -12.33 -2.90
C THR A 113 9.03 -11.66 -2.20
N ALA A 114 8.71 -10.47 -2.63
CA ALA A 114 7.58 -9.68 -2.16
C ALA A 114 6.62 -9.34 -3.30
N LEU A 115 5.34 -9.46 -3.02
CA LEU A 115 4.26 -8.97 -3.87
C LEU A 115 3.86 -7.58 -3.38
N ILE A 116 3.84 -6.61 -4.28
CA ILE A 116 3.49 -5.23 -3.99
C ILE A 116 2.51 -4.67 -5.02
N THR A 117 1.71 -3.72 -4.60
CA THR A 117 0.97 -2.82 -5.48
C THR A 117 1.61 -1.44 -5.52
N SER A 118 1.43 -0.75 -6.63
CA SER A 118 1.76 0.66 -6.77
C SER A 118 0.87 1.33 -7.81
N TYR A 119 0.89 2.66 -7.86
CA TYR A 119 0.14 3.44 -8.83
C TYR A 119 1.08 4.31 -9.65
N ASN A 120 0.98 4.17 -10.97
CA ASN A 120 1.73 4.99 -11.90
C ASN A 120 0.78 5.98 -12.60
N ILE A 121 1.20 7.23 -12.73
CA ILE A 121 0.41 8.26 -13.40
C ILE A 121 0.93 8.41 -14.81
N ILE A 122 0.09 8.05 -15.78
CA ILE A 122 0.46 8.04 -17.20
C ILE A 122 -0.41 9.00 -18.02
N PRO A 123 0.17 9.63 -19.05
CA PRO A 123 -0.62 10.39 -20.02
C PRO A 123 -1.44 9.44 -20.90
N VAL A 124 -2.68 9.80 -21.17
CA VAL A 124 -3.60 9.04 -22.00
C VAL A 124 -4.56 9.98 -22.73
N ASP A 125 -5.03 9.60 -23.90
CA ASP A 125 -6.07 10.35 -24.60
C ASP A 125 -7.43 10.11 -23.93
N LEU A 126 -7.97 11.14 -23.30
CA LEU A 126 -9.31 11.18 -22.70
C LEU A 126 -10.22 12.22 -23.40
N SER A 127 -9.92 12.62 -24.64
CA SER A 127 -10.67 13.63 -25.38
C SER A 127 -12.02 13.15 -25.92
N TYR A 128 -12.28 11.86 -25.90
CA TYR A 128 -13.49 11.24 -26.43
C TYR A 128 -14.57 11.03 -25.34
N PRO A 129 -15.85 10.96 -25.75
CA PRO A 129 -16.93 10.66 -24.83
C PRO A 129 -16.76 9.27 -24.16
N PRO A 130 -17.12 9.11 -22.89
CA PRO A 130 -17.75 10.11 -22.03
C PRO A 130 -16.79 11.05 -21.30
N TYR A 131 -15.48 10.88 -21.45
CA TYR A 131 -14.45 11.55 -20.65
C TYR A 131 -14.33 13.04 -20.98
N ASN A 132 -14.27 13.39 -22.28
CA ASN A 132 -14.24 14.76 -22.79
C ASN A 132 -13.20 15.68 -22.12
N VAL A 133 -12.05 15.13 -21.74
CA VAL A 133 -10.92 15.93 -21.26
C VAL A 133 -10.37 16.73 -22.45
N MET A 134 -10.31 18.05 -22.32
CA MET A 134 -9.87 18.93 -23.40
C MET A 134 -8.38 18.72 -23.72
N ASP A 135 -7.99 19.12 -24.93
CA ASP A 135 -6.60 19.11 -25.42
C ASP A 135 -5.97 17.73 -25.70
N GLN A 136 -6.78 16.69 -25.85
CA GLN A 136 -6.33 15.33 -26.25
C GLN A 136 -5.38 14.65 -25.26
N GLN A 137 -4.93 15.32 -24.24
CA GLN A 137 -4.08 14.73 -23.20
C GLN A 137 -4.81 14.74 -21.88
N GLY A 138 -5.14 13.53 -21.41
CA GLY A 138 -5.57 13.29 -20.05
C GLY A 138 -4.49 12.57 -19.24
N TRP A 139 -4.81 12.28 -18.00
CA TRP A 139 -3.96 11.57 -17.07
C TRP A 139 -4.74 10.45 -16.40
N LEU A 140 -4.12 9.27 -16.35
CA LEU A 140 -4.70 8.05 -15.80
C LEU A 140 -3.88 7.55 -14.62
N THR A 141 -4.55 7.08 -13.58
CA THR A 141 -3.94 6.26 -12.55
C THR A 141 -3.87 4.82 -13.06
N GLN A 142 -2.69 4.35 -13.36
CA GLN A 142 -2.41 2.98 -13.77
C GLN A 142 -2.09 2.15 -12.54
N GLY A 143 -2.91 1.16 -12.23
CA GLY A 143 -2.58 0.17 -11.20
C GLY A 143 -1.44 -0.73 -11.67
N VAL A 144 -0.47 -0.94 -10.80
CA VAL A 144 0.72 -1.76 -11.04
C VAL A 144 0.81 -2.84 -9.97
N PHE A 145 1.10 -4.06 -10.38
CA PHE A 145 1.40 -5.17 -9.51
C PHE A 145 2.78 -5.72 -9.86
N GLN A 146 3.64 -5.90 -8.86
CA GLN A 146 5.00 -6.42 -9.05
C GLN A 146 5.32 -7.53 -8.06
N GLU A 147 6.12 -8.49 -8.52
CA GLU A 147 6.89 -9.39 -7.69
C GLU A 147 8.36 -8.95 -7.69
N ILE A 148 8.88 -8.68 -6.50
CA ILE A 148 10.23 -8.13 -6.28
C ILE A 148 11.08 -9.15 -5.54
N ASP A 149 12.26 -9.46 -6.06
CA ASP A 149 13.31 -10.18 -5.32
C ASP A 149 13.85 -9.26 -4.21
N ILE A 150 13.66 -9.66 -2.95
CA ILE A 150 13.94 -8.80 -1.80
C ILE A 150 15.44 -8.51 -1.67
N ALA A 151 16.29 -9.49 -1.98
CA ALA A 151 17.74 -9.36 -1.81
C ALA A 151 18.36 -8.40 -2.85
N THR A 152 17.82 -8.37 -4.06
CA THR A 152 18.40 -7.63 -5.18
C THR A 152 17.59 -6.40 -5.61
N GLY A 153 16.32 -6.29 -5.20
CA GLY A 153 15.39 -5.29 -5.68
C GLY A 153 14.93 -5.48 -7.13
N ARG A 154 15.24 -6.64 -7.73
CA ARG A 154 14.90 -6.92 -9.13
C ARG A 154 13.44 -7.29 -9.28
N VAL A 155 12.78 -6.72 -10.30
CA VAL A 155 11.45 -7.14 -10.75
C VAL A 155 11.52 -8.53 -11.36
N LEU A 156 10.74 -9.47 -10.84
CA LEU A 156 10.58 -10.82 -11.36
C LEU A 156 9.33 -10.95 -12.22
N PHE A 157 8.28 -10.25 -11.82
CA PHE A 157 7.00 -10.16 -12.54
C PHE A 157 6.45 -8.73 -12.43
N GLU A 158 5.79 -8.28 -13.49
CA GLU A 158 5.15 -6.97 -13.54
C GLU A 158 3.87 -7.01 -14.38
N TRP A 159 2.85 -6.35 -13.89
CA TRP A 159 1.57 -6.21 -14.55
C TRP A 159 1.08 -4.78 -14.45
N PHE A 160 0.69 -4.21 -15.58
CA PHE A 160 0.13 -2.87 -15.69
C PHE A 160 -1.34 -2.94 -16.09
N SER A 161 -2.22 -2.33 -15.32
CA SER A 161 -3.66 -2.39 -15.58
C SER A 161 -4.04 -1.88 -16.98
N SER A 162 -3.44 -0.80 -17.44
CA SER A 162 -3.75 -0.23 -18.76
C SER A 162 -3.40 -1.11 -19.96
N ASN A 163 -2.58 -2.14 -19.76
CA ASN A 163 -2.25 -3.10 -20.81
C ASN A 163 -3.28 -4.24 -20.92
N HIS A 164 -4.18 -4.37 -19.95
CA HIS A 164 -5.07 -5.52 -19.81
C HIS A 164 -6.52 -5.16 -19.62
N VAL A 165 -6.81 -3.99 -19.06
CA VAL A 165 -8.16 -3.52 -18.74
C VAL A 165 -8.43 -2.25 -19.55
N ASP A 166 -9.44 -2.29 -20.41
CA ASP A 166 -9.83 -1.12 -21.19
C ASP A 166 -10.45 -0.06 -20.27
N ILE A 167 -10.01 1.16 -20.39
CA ILE A 167 -10.55 2.28 -19.61
C ILE A 167 -12.08 2.43 -19.75
N ARG A 168 -12.65 1.96 -20.88
CA ARG A 168 -14.09 1.96 -21.12
C ARG A 168 -14.86 0.92 -20.32
N ASP A 169 -14.18 -0.03 -19.70
CA ASP A 169 -14.82 -1.03 -18.84
C ASP A 169 -15.11 -0.50 -17.44
N THR A 170 -14.55 0.67 -17.09
CA THR A 170 -14.84 1.31 -15.80
C THR A 170 -16.29 1.76 -15.69
N ARG A 171 -16.80 1.73 -14.47
CA ARG A 171 -18.08 2.34 -14.09
C ARG A 171 -17.93 3.69 -13.40
N ILE A 172 -16.69 4.09 -13.14
CA ILE A 172 -16.36 5.38 -12.55
C ILE A 172 -16.27 6.39 -13.69
N MET A 173 -16.81 7.59 -13.49
CA MET A 173 -16.73 8.66 -14.46
C MET A 173 -15.74 9.72 -14.00
N PRO A 174 -14.95 10.32 -14.90
CA PRO A 174 -14.19 11.53 -14.61
C PRO A 174 -15.11 12.60 -14.01
N HIS A 175 -14.58 13.45 -13.14
CA HIS A 175 -15.30 14.49 -12.40
C HIS A 175 -16.10 14.00 -11.18
N THR A 176 -16.03 12.74 -10.81
CA THR A 176 -16.54 12.30 -9.50
C THR A 176 -15.59 12.76 -8.41
N THR A 177 -16.13 13.31 -7.34
CA THR A 177 -15.41 14.20 -6.45
C THR A 177 -14.45 13.55 -5.47
N ASP A 178 -14.53 12.25 -5.24
CA ASP A 178 -13.92 11.67 -4.02
C ASP A 178 -12.87 10.59 -4.26
N VAL A 179 -12.90 9.85 -5.36
CA VAL A 179 -11.99 8.72 -5.58
C VAL A 179 -11.32 8.79 -6.96
N GLY A 180 -12.06 9.05 -8.00
CA GLY A 180 -11.50 9.16 -9.33
C GLY A 180 -11.27 10.63 -9.69
N GLY A 181 -10.04 11.06 -9.91
CA GLY A 181 -9.73 12.39 -10.42
C GLY A 181 -10.45 12.70 -11.72
N ASP A 182 -10.38 13.94 -12.15
CA ASP A 182 -10.99 14.40 -13.42
C ASP A 182 -10.15 14.06 -14.66
N GLY A 183 -8.94 13.56 -14.48
CA GLY A 183 -8.02 13.23 -15.56
C GLY A 183 -7.35 14.42 -16.25
N TRP A 184 -7.59 15.65 -15.78
CA TRP A 184 -7.10 16.86 -16.47
C TRP A 184 -5.62 17.16 -16.19
N THR A 185 -5.13 16.78 -15.02
CA THR A 185 -3.74 17.01 -14.63
C THR A 185 -3.12 15.77 -13.98
N PRO A 186 -1.78 15.67 -13.93
CA PRO A 186 -1.14 14.57 -13.21
C PRO A 186 -1.36 14.61 -11.68
N ARG A 187 -1.95 15.68 -11.14
CA ARG A 187 -2.35 15.79 -9.73
C ARG A 187 -3.78 15.33 -9.48
N THR A 188 -4.57 15.22 -10.53
CA THR A 188 -5.96 14.76 -10.51
C THR A 188 -6.17 13.69 -11.57
N PRO A 189 -5.30 12.65 -11.63
CA PRO A 189 -5.41 11.61 -12.63
C PRO A 189 -6.73 10.87 -12.48
N PHE A 190 -7.28 10.38 -13.57
CA PHE A 190 -8.49 9.56 -13.55
C PHE A 190 -8.15 8.15 -13.05
N ASP A 191 -8.71 7.79 -11.92
CA ASP A 191 -8.65 6.43 -11.38
C ASP A 191 -9.82 5.64 -11.93
N TYR A 192 -9.53 4.67 -12.79
CA TYR A 192 -10.54 3.93 -13.54
C TYR A 192 -10.78 2.49 -13.05
N LEU A 193 -10.05 2.03 -12.03
CA LEU A 193 -10.16 0.68 -11.46
C LEU A 193 -10.92 0.65 -10.15
#